data_a4c629824171a9fc375d27f7ed8c44fa
#
_entry.id   a4c629824171a9fc375d27f7ed8c44fa
#
_cell.length_a   1.000
_cell.length_b   1.000
_cell.length_c   1.000
_cell.angle_alpha   90.00
_cell.angle_beta   90.00
_cell.angle_gamma   90.00
#
_symmetry.space_group_name_H-M   'P 1'
#
loop_
_entity.id
_entity.type
_entity.pdbx_description
1 polymer ?
#
loop_
_entity_poly.entity_id
_entity_poly.type
_entity_poly.pdbx_seq_one_letter_code
_entity_poly.pdbx_strand_id
1 'polypeptide(L)'
;MRTGILGGTFNPPHLGHLHAAELAHRALNLDRVLFIPTNIPPHKALPENTASAEDRCEMVRRLTADMPWAQLDTIEIDRGGASYTVDTLRALHARGETDLHLIVGTD
;
A
#
# COMPACT_ATOMS: atom_id res chain seq x y z
N MET A 1 -16.08 -5.02 -6.69
CA MET A 1 -15.29 -3.77 -6.70
C MET A 1 -13.86 -4.09 -7.14
N ARG A 2 -13.36 -3.35 -8.10
CA ARG A 2 -11.98 -3.52 -8.59
C ARG A 2 -11.03 -2.72 -7.71
N THR A 3 -10.17 -3.40 -7.00
CA THR A 3 -9.29 -2.79 -6.00
C THR A 3 -7.83 -2.95 -6.39
N GLY A 4 -7.13 -1.83 -6.53
CA GLY A 4 -5.69 -1.82 -6.72
C GLY A 4 -4.97 -1.87 -5.38
N ILE A 5 -3.79 -2.47 -5.37
CA ILE A 5 -2.96 -2.59 -4.17
C ILE A 5 -1.59 -2.04 -4.49
N LEU A 6 -1.19 -1.00 -3.79
CA LEU A 6 0.15 -0.43 -3.88
C LEU A 6 0.82 -0.57 -2.51
N GLY A 7 1.73 -1.52 -2.42
CA GLY A 7 2.53 -1.73 -1.21
C GLY A 7 3.86 -0.99 -1.29
N GLY A 8 4.42 -0.68 -0.14
CA GLY A 8 5.73 -0.07 -0.05
C GLY A 8 6.06 0.35 1.36
N THR A 9 7.33 0.65 1.60
CA THR A 9 7.75 1.17 2.90
C THR A 9 7.20 2.56 3.15
N PHE A 10 7.14 3.39 2.10
CA PHE A 10 6.69 4.79 2.17
C PHE A 10 7.48 5.59 3.21
N ASN A 11 8.78 5.65 3.02
CA ASN A 11 9.70 6.32 3.92
C ASN A 11 10.58 7.36 3.21
N PRO A 12 10.02 8.50 2.81
CA PRO A 12 8.61 8.85 2.81
C PRO A 12 7.88 8.38 1.56
N PRO A 13 6.55 8.43 1.53
CA PRO A 13 5.81 8.32 0.28
C PRO A 13 6.12 9.55 -0.58
N HIS A 14 6.06 9.40 -1.89
CA HIS A 14 6.41 10.49 -2.80
C HIS A 14 5.51 10.50 -4.04
N LEU A 15 5.72 11.51 -4.89
CA LEU A 15 4.89 11.68 -6.08
C LEU A 15 4.96 10.51 -7.05
N GLY A 16 6.07 9.76 -7.06
CA GLY A 16 6.18 8.55 -7.87
C GLY A 16 5.18 7.47 -7.46
N HIS A 17 4.96 7.28 -6.16
CA HIS A 17 3.93 6.37 -5.66
C HIS A 17 2.55 6.81 -6.11
N LEU A 18 2.25 8.10 -5.97
CA LEU A 18 0.98 8.68 -6.36
C LEU A 18 0.75 8.54 -7.86
N HIS A 19 1.77 8.81 -8.66
CA HIS A 19 1.69 8.71 -10.12
C HIS A 19 1.41 7.28 -10.56
N ALA A 20 2.10 6.29 -9.99
CA ALA A 20 1.87 4.89 -10.29
C ALA A 20 0.44 4.47 -9.95
N ALA A 21 -0.06 4.89 -8.80
CA ALA A 21 -1.43 4.60 -8.38
C ALA A 21 -2.45 5.24 -9.32
N GLU A 22 -2.23 6.48 -9.72
CA GLU A 22 -3.14 7.20 -10.62
C GLU A 22 -3.17 6.57 -12.01
N LEU A 23 -2.01 6.19 -12.55
CA LEU A 23 -1.95 5.52 -13.84
C LEU A 23 -2.71 4.20 -13.81
N ALA A 24 -2.51 3.39 -12.77
CA ALA A 24 -3.21 2.11 -12.63
C ALA A 24 -4.71 2.31 -12.44
N HIS A 25 -5.09 3.30 -11.66
CA HIS A 25 -6.50 3.64 -11.43
C HIS A 25 -7.22 3.91 -12.76
N ARG A 26 -6.60 4.70 -13.62
CA ARG A 26 -7.18 5.04 -14.92
C ARG A 26 -7.11 3.86 -15.90
N ALA A 27 -5.93 3.25 -16.05
CA ALA A 27 -5.69 2.23 -17.06
C ALA A 27 -6.52 0.98 -16.84
N LEU A 28 -6.74 0.59 -15.58
CA LEU A 28 -7.46 -0.62 -15.21
C LEU A 28 -8.89 -0.34 -14.75
N ASN A 29 -9.29 0.92 -14.78
CA ASN A 29 -10.62 1.32 -14.32
C ASN A 29 -10.91 0.79 -12.92
N LEU A 30 -9.96 1.03 -12.00
CA LEU A 30 -10.09 0.58 -10.62
C LEU A 30 -11.09 1.44 -9.87
N ASP A 31 -11.86 0.83 -8.98
CA ASP A 31 -12.78 1.57 -8.12
C ASP A 31 -12.04 2.29 -7.00
N ARG A 32 -10.95 1.68 -6.52
CA ARG A 32 -10.10 2.28 -5.49
C ARG A 32 -8.70 1.69 -5.53
N VAL A 33 -7.77 2.39 -4.90
CA VAL A 33 -6.41 1.90 -4.68
C VAL A 33 -6.11 1.96 -3.19
N LEU A 34 -5.68 0.84 -2.63
CA LEU A 34 -5.23 0.74 -1.25
C LEU A 34 -3.72 0.96 -1.21
N PHE A 35 -3.29 1.95 -0.45
CA PHE A 35 -1.87 2.19 -0.14
C PHE A 35 -1.57 1.44 1.15
N ILE A 36 -0.73 0.41 1.06
CA ILE A 36 -0.47 -0.51 2.17
C ILE A 36 0.98 -0.39 2.63
N PRO A 37 1.24 0.37 3.71
CA PRO A 37 2.60 0.46 4.25
C PRO A 37 3.09 -0.89 4.77
N THR A 38 4.32 -1.22 4.38
CA THR A 38 5.01 -2.44 4.83
C THR A 38 5.36 -2.31 6.30
N ASN A 39 5.16 -3.37 7.08
CA ASN A 39 5.64 -3.43 8.45
C ASN A 39 7.14 -3.75 8.45
N ILE A 40 7.50 -4.98 8.16
CA ILE A 40 8.90 -5.41 8.03
C ILE A 40 9.06 -6.12 6.69
N PRO A 41 9.97 -5.65 5.79
CA PRO A 41 10.21 -6.34 4.53
C PRO A 41 10.76 -7.74 4.79
N PRO A 42 10.28 -8.79 4.07
CA PRO A 42 10.67 -10.17 4.37
C PRO A 42 12.15 -10.48 4.10
N HIS A 43 12.77 -9.78 3.15
CA HIS A 43 14.09 -10.14 2.63
C HIS A 43 15.16 -9.09 2.87
N LYS A 44 14.87 -8.05 3.63
CA LYS A 44 15.84 -7.00 3.96
C LYS A 44 15.46 -6.30 5.26
N ALA A 45 16.45 -5.76 5.93
CA ALA A 45 16.22 -4.91 7.10
C ALA A 45 15.80 -3.50 6.66
N LEU A 46 14.99 -2.83 7.47
CA LEU A 46 14.73 -1.42 7.26
C LEU A 46 15.97 -0.61 7.67
N PRO A 47 16.29 0.47 6.94
CA PRO A 47 17.36 1.38 7.37
C PRO A 47 17.12 1.92 8.78
N GLU A 48 18.19 2.20 9.51
CA GLU A 48 18.12 2.70 10.89
C GLU A 48 17.27 3.97 11.02
N ASN A 49 17.29 4.83 10.01
CA ASN A 49 16.57 6.10 10.03
C ASN A 49 15.15 5.98 9.49
N THR A 50 14.62 4.78 9.35
CA THR A 50 13.27 4.60 8.85
C THR A 50 12.27 5.18 9.84
N ALA A 51 11.34 5.97 9.35
CA ALA A 51 10.24 6.49 10.16
C ALA A 51 9.42 5.34 10.74
N SER A 52 8.83 5.57 11.92
CA SER A 52 7.97 4.58 12.56
C SER A 52 6.81 4.19 11.64
N ALA A 53 6.23 3.02 11.88
CA ALA A 53 5.04 2.59 11.15
C ALA A 53 3.92 3.63 11.26
N GLU A 54 3.73 4.18 12.46
CA GLU A 54 2.72 5.21 12.69
C GLU A 54 2.97 6.46 11.85
N ASP A 55 4.21 6.95 11.80
CA ASP A 55 4.55 8.14 11.02
C ASP A 55 4.42 7.87 9.52
N ARG A 56 4.81 6.69 9.06
CA ARG A 56 4.68 6.32 7.65
C ARG A 56 3.21 6.24 7.23
N CYS A 57 2.35 5.70 8.07
CA CYS A 57 0.90 5.68 7.83
C CYS A 57 0.33 7.08 7.77
N GLU A 58 0.77 7.97 8.67
CA GLU A 58 0.30 9.36 8.68
C GLU A 58 0.72 10.10 7.40
N MET A 59 1.94 9.88 6.94
CA MET A 59 2.40 10.48 5.68
C MET A 59 1.56 10.01 4.49
N VAL A 60 1.22 8.73 4.42
CA VAL A 60 0.35 8.20 3.38
C VAL A 60 -1.04 8.80 3.48
N ARG A 61 -1.57 8.90 4.69
CA ARG A 61 -2.91 9.49 4.91
C ARG A 61 -2.97 10.92 4.36
N ARG A 62 -1.95 11.72 4.63
CA ARG A 62 -1.88 13.10 4.14
C ARG A 62 -1.73 13.15 2.62
N LEU A 63 -0.91 12.28 2.05
CA LEU A 63 -0.71 12.23 0.60
C LEU A 63 -2.02 11.90 -0.15
N THR A 64 -2.83 11.03 0.42
CA THR A 64 -4.04 10.52 -0.24
C THR A 64 -5.32 11.28 0.13
N ALA A 65 -5.22 12.28 1.01
CA ALA A 65 -6.38 12.95 1.59
C ALA A 65 -7.34 13.57 0.56
N ASP A 66 -6.80 14.09 -0.55
CA ASP A 66 -7.60 14.78 -1.56
C ASP A 66 -8.08 13.87 -2.69
N MET A 67 -7.81 12.57 -2.60
CA MET A 67 -8.15 11.62 -3.66
C MET A 67 -9.17 10.61 -3.16
N PRO A 68 -10.44 10.71 -3.59
CA PRO A 68 -11.50 9.84 -3.06
C PRO A 68 -11.27 8.35 -3.34
N TRP A 69 -10.55 8.01 -4.41
CA TRP A 69 -10.27 6.62 -4.79
C TRP A 69 -9.06 6.03 -4.08
N ALA A 70 -8.25 6.84 -3.39
CA ALA A 70 -7.04 6.39 -2.71
C ALA A 70 -7.29 6.27 -1.21
N GLN A 71 -6.89 5.15 -0.63
CA GLN A 71 -7.12 4.86 0.79
C GLN A 71 -5.87 4.27 1.42
N LEU A 72 -5.58 4.69 2.64
CA LEU A 72 -4.60 4.02 3.50
C LEU A 72 -5.21 2.72 4.02
N ASP A 73 -4.47 1.61 3.95
CA ASP A 73 -4.85 0.36 4.60
C ASP A 73 -3.68 -0.12 5.45
N THR A 74 -3.89 -0.26 6.73
CA THR A 74 -2.85 -0.62 7.70
C THR A 74 -2.74 -2.12 7.96
N ILE A 75 -3.29 -2.94 7.08
CA ILE A 75 -3.40 -4.39 7.29
C ILE A 75 -2.05 -5.06 7.61
N GLU A 76 -0.96 -4.64 6.96
CA GLU A 76 0.37 -5.22 7.21
C GLU A 76 0.94 -4.77 8.54
N ILE A 77 0.73 -3.50 8.90
CA ILE A 77 1.16 -2.97 10.20
C ILE A 77 0.37 -3.67 11.34
N ASP A 78 -0.93 -3.79 11.17
CA ASP A 78 -1.80 -4.40 12.18
C ASP A 78 -1.50 -5.89 12.39
N ARG A 79 -1.18 -6.59 11.31
CA ARG A 79 -0.78 -8.00 11.39
C ARG A 79 0.54 -8.19 12.12
N GLY A 80 1.47 -7.24 11.97
CA GLY A 80 2.81 -7.32 12.54
C GLY A 80 3.70 -8.33 11.82
N GLY A 81 4.95 -8.43 12.27
CA GLY A 81 5.92 -9.34 11.68
C GLY A 81 6.31 -9.00 10.25
N ALA A 82 6.84 -9.98 9.54
CA ALA A 82 7.25 -9.81 8.15
C ALA A 82 6.04 -9.67 7.23
N SER A 83 6.10 -8.72 6.31
CA SER A 83 5.00 -8.37 5.43
C SER A 83 5.09 -9.11 4.10
N TYR A 84 4.69 -10.38 4.08
CA TYR A 84 4.64 -11.15 2.84
C TYR A 84 3.41 -10.77 2.04
N THR A 85 3.61 -10.44 0.78
CA THR A 85 2.52 -10.02 -0.13
C THR A 85 1.42 -11.08 -0.23
N VAL A 86 1.79 -12.36 -0.30
CA VAL A 86 0.81 -13.43 -0.40
C VAL A 86 -0.13 -13.46 0.80
N ASP A 87 0.39 -13.21 2.00
CA ASP A 87 -0.43 -13.18 3.21
C ASP A 87 -1.37 -11.99 3.21
N THR A 88 -0.89 -10.85 2.72
CA THR A 88 -1.71 -9.64 2.58
C THR A 88 -2.85 -9.86 1.59
N LEU A 89 -2.56 -10.46 0.44
CA LEU A 89 -3.60 -10.76 -0.55
C LEU A 89 -4.64 -11.74 -0.01
N ARG A 90 -4.21 -12.77 0.73
CA ARG A 90 -5.13 -13.71 1.38
C ARG A 90 -6.02 -13.03 2.41
N ALA A 91 -5.45 -12.15 3.22
CA ALA A 91 -6.20 -11.42 4.23
C ALA A 91 -7.23 -10.48 3.60
N LEU A 92 -6.87 -9.78 2.52
CA LEU A 92 -7.80 -8.93 1.79
C LEU A 92 -8.92 -9.75 1.16
N HIS A 93 -8.59 -10.89 0.57
CA HIS A 93 -9.59 -11.80 0.01
C HIS A 93 -10.57 -12.26 1.09
N ALA A 94 -10.08 -12.59 2.27
CA ALA A 94 -10.93 -13.00 3.40
C ALA A 94 -11.85 -11.88 3.86
N ARG A 95 -11.49 -10.62 3.64
CA ARG A 95 -12.36 -9.46 3.92
C ARG A 95 -13.42 -9.21 2.85
N GLY A 96 -13.45 -10.03 1.79
CA GLY A 96 -14.38 -9.86 0.68
C GLY A 96 -13.82 -9.13 -0.52
N GLU A 97 -12.55 -8.79 -0.52
CA GLU A 97 -11.87 -8.13 -1.64
C GLU A 97 -11.43 -9.17 -2.66
N THR A 98 -12.28 -9.47 -3.62
CA THR A 98 -12.06 -10.61 -4.53
C THR A 98 -11.51 -10.22 -5.90
N ASP A 99 -11.53 -8.96 -6.27
CA ASP A 99 -11.01 -8.47 -7.56
C ASP A 99 -9.81 -7.55 -7.29
N LEU A 100 -8.67 -8.18 -7.02
CA LEU A 100 -7.45 -7.49 -6.60
C LEU A 100 -6.46 -7.33 -7.74
N HIS A 101 -5.88 -6.14 -7.86
CA HIS A 101 -4.90 -5.80 -8.87
C HIS A 101 -3.65 -5.25 -8.20
N LEU A 102 -2.56 -6.02 -8.25
CA LEU A 102 -1.30 -5.61 -7.63
C LEU A 102 -0.57 -4.63 -8.54
N ILE A 103 -0.25 -3.46 -7.98
CA ILE A 103 0.49 -2.42 -8.67
C ILE A 103 1.97 -2.60 -8.32
N VAL A 104 2.79 -2.86 -9.31
CA VAL A 104 4.22 -3.14 -9.11
C VAL A 104 5.04 -2.02 -9.71
N GLY A 105 5.91 -1.45 -8.89
CA GLY A 105 6.88 -0.47 -9.35
C GLY A 105 8.13 -1.13 -9.92
N THR A 106 8.98 -0.32 -10.53
CA THR A 106 10.22 -0.79 -11.15
C THR A 106 11.43 -0.71 -10.24
N ASP A 107 11.29 -0.15 -9.06
CA ASP A 107 12.38 0.03 -8.10
C ASP A 107 12.12 -0.64 -6.75
#